data_165adec9c6b0e7e06da2fc2d22707fe3
#
_entry.id   165adec9c6b0e7e06da2fc2d22707fe3
#
_cell.length_a   1.000
_cell.length_b   1.000
_cell.length_c   1.000
_cell.angle_alpha   90.00
_cell.angle_beta   90.00
_cell.angle_gamma   90.00
#
_symmetry.space_group_name_H-M   'P 1'
#
loop_
_entity.id
_entity.type
_entity.pdbx_description
1 polymer ?
#
loop_
_entity_poly.entity_id
_entity_poly.type
_entity_poly.pdbx_seq_one_letter_code
_entity_poly.pdbx_strand_id
1 'polypeptide(L)'
;MKIQQILQKCLTDWKNISQIDFCLLDSDNHIFLSTCDKKLPAESKLEEFRQSSALCVSNTSCCLYKIMENHSISYILIVWGKAESTATIGELAVCQVQRLLAAYAEKSDKNTFMQNLLLGSYSDVDAFNCAKKLHIATSVQRAVFLVETKQTKDENALATIRNIFSARTRDFITAIDDTGIIIIRELQSTETYEDLESIAYMLVDMLNTEAMTSAWVAYSNLAEDISRLPDAYKEAHTALEVGKIFYADKNVFG
;
A
#
# COMPACT_ATOMS: atom_id res chain seq x y z
N MET A 1 -3.17 2.33 4.45
CA MET A 1 -4.59 1.91 4.53
C MET A 1 -4.64 0.44 4.18
N LYS A 2 -5.25 -0.40 5.02
CA LYS A 2 -5.34 -1.86 4.79
C LYS A 2 -6.31 -2.13 3.63
N ILE A 3 -6.08 -3.17 2.83
CA ILE A 3 -6.94 -3.57 1.69
C ILE A 3 -8.41 -3.70 2.11
N GLN A 4 -8.64 -4.20 3.32
CA GLN A 4 -9.97 -4.34 3.91
C GLN A 4 -10.75 -3.03 3.97
N GLN A 5 -10.10 -1.92 4.35
CA GLN A 5 -10.74 -0.59 4.41
C GLN A 5 -11.11 -0.07 3.02
N ILE A 6 -10.25 -0.33 2.02
CA ILE A 6 -10.51 0.08 0.63
C ILE A 6 -11.72 -0.68 0.08
N LEU A 7 -11.73 -2.00 0.24
CA LEU A 7 -12.81 -2.87 -0.22
C LEU A 7 -14.13 -2.55 0.50
N GLN A 8 -14.11 -2.33 1.82
CA GLN A 8 -15.31 -1.97 2.58
C GLN A 8 -15.91 -0.65 2.08
N LYS A 9 -15.06 0.36 1.82
CA LYS A 9 -15.52 1.62 1.25
C LYS A 9 -16.16 1.42 -0.12
N CYS A 10 -15.51 0.67 -1.02
CA CYS A 10 -16.06 0.37 -2.34
C CYS A 10 -17.41 -0.34 -2.27
N LEU A 11 -17.53 -1.39 -1.42
CA LEU A 11 -18.80 -2.11 -1.26
C LEU A 11 -19.91 -1.18 -0.74
N THR A 12 -19.58 -0.28 0.19
CA THR A 12 -20.53 0.69 0.73
C THR A 12 -20.96 1.70 -0.34
N ASP A 13 -20.03 2.23 -1.12
CA ASP A 13 -20.32 3.16 -2.22
C ASP A 13 -21.20 2.50 -3.27
N TRP A 14 -20.91 1.25 -3.65
CA TRP A 14 -21.74 0.51 -4.61
C TRP A 14 -23.15 0.24 -4.08
N LYS A 15 -23.28 -0.12 -2.79
CA LYS A 15 -24.61 -0.23 -2.16
C LYS A 15 -25.38 1.08 -2.24
N ASN A 16 -24.74 2.20 -1.92
CA ASN A 16 -25.39 3.51 -1.97
C ASN A 16 -25.88 3.90 -3.37
N ILE A 17 -25.10 3.55 -4.40
CA ILE A 17 -25.42 3.85 -5.81
C ILE A 17 -26.49 2.88 -6.34
N SER A 18 -26.32 1.59 -6.13
CA SER A 18 -27.13 0.54 -6.77
C SER A 18 -28.34 0.09 -5.94
N GLN A 19 -28.36 0.40 -4.64
CA GLN A 19 -29.32 -0.12 -3.65
C GLN A 19 -29.28 -1.66 -3.55
N ILE A 20 -28.15 -2.26 -3.91
CA ILE A 20 -27.88 -3.70 -3.88
C ILE A 20 -26.95 -3.99 -2.72
N ASP A 21 -27.21 -5.09 -2.01
CA ASP A 21 -26.35 -5.51 -0.89
C ASP A 21 -25.26 -6.48 -1.37
N PHE A 22 -24.09 -6.30 -0.77
CA PHE A 22 -22.88 -7.08 -1.07
C PHE A 22 -22.32 -7.73 0.19
N CYS A 23 -21.79 -8.93 0.04
CA CYS A 23 -20.99 -9.59 1.07
C CYS A 23 -19.82 -10.32 0.41
N LEU A 24 -18.65 -10.19 0.98
CA LEU A 24 -17.43 -10.85 0.56
C LEU A 24 -17.07 -11.90 1.62
N LEU A 25 -16.96 -13.15 1.20
CA LEU A 25 -16.53 -14.28 2.04
C LEU A 25 -15.08 -14.62 1.74
N ASP A 26 -14.33 -15.00 2.77
CA ASP A 26 -12.96 -15.50 2.64
C ASP A 26 -12.88 -16.97 2.17
N SER A 27 -11.67 -17.55 2.21
CA SER A 27 -11.43 -18.95 1.83
C SER A 27 -12.20 -19.95 2.67
N ASP A 28 -12.52 -19.62 3.91
CA ASP A 28 -13.16 -20.50 4.88
C ASP A 28 -14.67 -20.23 5.03
N ASN A 29 -15.25 -19.47 4.08
CA ASN A 29 -16.64 -19.01 4.05
C ASN A 29 -17.04 -18.10 5.23
N HIS A 30 -16.07 -17.50 5.92
CA HIS A 30 -16.36 -16.47 6.90
C HIS A 30 -16.61 -15.11 6.23
N ILE A 31 -17.44 -14.30 6.87
CA ILE A 31 -17.68 -12.95 6.37
C ILE A 31 -16.40 -12.12 6.52
N PHE A 32 -15.77 -11.79 5.40
CA PHE A 32 -14.64 -10.87 5.37
C PHE A 32 -15.12 -9.42 5.41
N LEU A 33 -16.15 -9.08 4.59
CA LEU A 33 -16.79 -7.77 4.53
C LEU A 33 -18.27 -7.91 4.20
N SER A 34 -19.13 -7.06 4.75
CA SER A 34 -20.56 -7.04 4.43
C SER A 34 -21.13 -5.61 4.46
N THR A 35 -22.12 -5.37 3.61
CA THR A 35 -22.91 -4.14 3.60
C THR A 35 -24.29 -4.33 4.24
N CYS A 36 -24.63 -5.56 4.69
CA CYS A 36 -25.94 -5.89 5.27
C CYS A 36 -25.82 -7.08 6.23
N ASP A 37 -26.87 -7.29 7.01
CA ASP A 37 -27.01 -8.44 7.95
C ASP A 37 -27.90 -9.55 7.38
N LYS A 38 -27.93 -9.71 6.05
CA LYS A 38 -28.71 -10.77 5.41
C LYS A 38 -28.14 -12.14 5.69
N LYS A 39 -29.04 -13.11 5.82
CA LYS A 39 -28.65 -14.51 6.04
C LYS A 39 -27.88 -15.04 4.83
N LEU A 40 -26.72 -15.62 5.08
CA LEU A 40 -25.92 -16.29 4.08
C LEU A 40 -26.62 -17.52 3.48
N PRO A 41 -26.33 -17.91 2.24
CA PRO A 41 -26.70 -19.23 1.71
C PRO A 41 -26.18 -20.34 2.62
N ALA A 42 -26.85 -21.52 2.57
CA ALA A 42 -26.43 -22.68 3.36
C ALA A 42 -24.97 -23.06 2.99
N GLU A 43 -24.20 -23.44 3.99
CA GLU A 43 -22.76 -23.78 3.84
C GLU A 43 -22.52 -24.86 2.78
N SER A 44 -23.40 -25.87 2.73
CA SER A 44 -23.36 -26.91 1.70
C SER A 44 -23.45 -26.37 0.26
N LYS A 45 -24.23 -25.29 0.04
CA LYS A 45 -24.33 -24.64 -1.27
C LYS A 45 -23.11 -23.81 -1.61
N LEU A 46 -22.48 -23.20 -0.62
CA LEU A 46 -21.23 -22.45 -0.80
C LEU A 46 -20.10 -23.40 -1.17
N GLU A 47 -20.03 -24.55 -0.50
CA GLU A 47 -19.04 -25.58 -0.76
C GLU A 47 -19.23 -26.21 -2.15
N GLU A 48 -20.48 -26.57 -2.51
CA GLU A 48 -20.81 -27.04 -3.86
C GLU A 48 -20.42 -26.01 -4.93
N PHE A 49 -20.67 -24.72 -4.68
CA PHE A 49 -20.26 -23.68 -5.59
C PHE A 49 -18.74 -23.56 -5.70
N ARG A 50 -17.99 -23.66 -4.59
CA ARG A 50 -16.51 -23.65 -4.63
C ARG A 50 -15.94 -24.77 -5.51
N GLN A 51 -16.50 -25.99 -5.38
CA GLN A 51 -16.02 -27.16 -6.12
C GLN A 51 -16.47 -27.14 -7.59
N SER A 52 -17.50 -26.40 -7.93
CA SER A 52 -17.99 -26.30 -9.31
C SER A 52 -16.99 -25.58 -10.22
N SER A 53 -17.07 -25.81 -11.54
CA SER A 53 -16.31 -25.05 -12.54
C SER A 53 -16.94 -23.68 -12.87
N ALA A 54 -18.16 -23.41 -12.38
CA ALA A 54 -18.89 -22.17 -12.65
C ALA A 54 -18.23 -20.98 -11.89
N LEU A 55 -18.03 -19.87 -12.58
CA LEU A 55 -17.53 -18.62 -11.99
C LEU A 55 -18.66 -17.80 -11.36
N CYS A 56 -19.89 -18.03 -11.79
CA CYS A 56 -21.09 -17.36 -11.29
C CYS A 56 -22.23 -18.36 -11.19
N VAL A 57 -23.05 -18.24 -10.15
CA VAL A 57 -24.32 -18.96 -9.97
C VAL A 57 -25.37 -17.99 -9.46
N SER A 58 -26.50 -17.92 -10.15
CA SER A 58 -27.65 -17.10 -9.77
C SER A 58 -28.74 -17.95 -9.15
N ASN A 59 -29.21 -17.55 -7.98
CA ASN A 59 -30.36 -18.10 -7.29
C ASN A 59 -31.52 -17.09 -7.27
N THR A 60 -32.68 -17.52 -6.79
CA THR A 60 -33.88 -16.65 -6.68
C THR A 60 -33.69 -15.40 -5.81
N SER A 61 -32.71 -15.40 -4.92
CA SER A 61 -32.51 -14.33 -3.91
C SER A 61 -31.13 -13.65 -4.00
N CYS A 62 -30.15 -14.30 -4.59
CA CYS A 62 -28.78 -13.76 -4.69
C CYS A 62 -28.00 -14.38 -5.84
N CYS A 63 -26.95 -13.68 -6.25
CA CYS A 63 -25.93 -14.19 -7.17
C CYS A 63 -24.63 -14.41 -6.39
N LEU A 64 -23.94 -15.50 -6.69
CA LEU A 64 -22.64 -15.87 -6.14
C LEU A 64 -21.58 -15.75 -7.23
N TYR A 65 -20.45 -15.17 -6.91
CA TYR A 65 -19.33 -14.99 -7.84
C TYR A 65 -18.03 -15.41 -7.19
N LYS A 66 -17.16 -16.11 -7.93
CA LYS A 66 -15.80 -16.41 -7.52
C LYS A 66 -14.88 -15.28 -7.87
N ILE A 67 -14.07 -14.85 -6.91
CA ILE A 67 -12.97 -13.92 -7.12
C ILE A 67 -11.68 -14.73 -7.10
N MET A 68 -11.01 -14.74 -8.24
CA MET A 68 -9.83 -15.57 -8.48
C MET A 68 -8.55 -14.75 -8.33
N GLU A 69 -7.55 -15.30 -7.63
CA GLU A 69 -6.18 -14.81 -7.61
C GLU A 69 -5.23 -15.98 -7.85
N ASN A 70 -4.26 -15.82 -8.75
CA ASN A 70 -3.25 -16.84 -9.05
C ASN A 70 -3.85 -18.25 -9.29
N HIS A 71 -4.95 -18.33 -10.03
CA HIS A 71 -5.70 -19.57 -10.33
C HIS A 71 -6.37 -20.25 -9.13
N SER A 72 -6.45 -19.59 -7.98
CA SER A 72 -7.16 -20.05 -6.78
C SER A 72 -8.33 -19.13 -6.44
N ILE A 73 -9.34 -19.66 -5.73
CA ILE A 73 -10.47 -18.86 -5.24
C ILE A 73 -10.04 -18.16 -3.96
N SER A 74 -9.84 -16.84 -4.02
CA SER A 74 -9.49 -16.02 -2.85
C SER A 74 -10.72 -15.59 -2.08
N TYR A 75 -11.80 -15.23 -2.78
CA TYR A 75 -13.03 -14.77 -2.16
C TYR A 75 -14.27 -15.27 -2.93
N ILE A 76 -15.43 -15.29 -2.24
CA ILE A 76 -16.74 -15.39 -2.86
C ILE A 76 -17.49 -14.08 -2.61
N LEU A 77 -17.93 -13.43 -3.69
CA LEU A 77 -18.82 -12.27 -3.61
C LEU A 77 -20.27 -12.72 -3.72
N ILE A 78 -21.08 -12.35 -2.73
CA ILE A 78 -22.53 -12.55 -2.71
C ILE A 78 -23.20 -11.21 -2.98
N VAL A 79 -24.13 -11.20 -3.93
CA VAL A 79 -24.88 -10.01 -4.33
C VAL A 79 -26.37 -10.30 -4.20
N TRP A 80 -27.10 -9.55 -3.35
CA TRP A 80 -28.53 -9.72 -3.14
C TRP A 80 -29.33 -8.68 -3.93
N GLY A 81 -30.09 -9.16 -4.90
CA GLY A 81 -31.00 -8.32 -5.69
C GLY A 81 -31.93 -9.19 -6.54
N LYS A 82 -33.03 -8.61 -6.99
CA LYS A 82 -34.03 -9.29 -7.83
C LYS A 82 -34.15 -8.72 -9.25
N ALA A 83 -33.41 -7.66 -9.56
CA ALA A 83 -33.47 -7.01 -10.86
C ALA A 83 -32.48 -7.64 -11.84
N GLU A 84 -32.78 -7.61 -13.14
CA GLU A 84 -31.83 -8.04 -14.19
C GLU A 84 -30.48 -7.33 -14.09
N SER A 85 -30.48 -6.06 -13.66
CA SER A 85 -29.28 -5.28 -13.40
C SER A 85 -28.37 -5.86 -12.29
N THR A 86 -28.89 -6.74 -11.40
CA THR A 86 -28.12 -7.34 -10.29
C THR A 86 -26.97 -8.19 -10.81
N ALA A 87 -27.18 -8.94 -11.86
CA ALA A 87 -26.13 -9.77 -12.47
C ALA A 87 -25.01 -8.90 -13.05
N THR A 88 -25.36 -7.89 -13.84
CA THR A 88 -24.40 -6.95 -14.45
C THR A 88 -23.60 -6.20 -13.40
N ILE A 89 -24.26 -5.72 -12.33
CA ILE A 89 -23.61 -5.03 -11.22
C ILE A 89 -22.69 -5.99 -10.47
N GLY A 90 -23.10 -7.23 -10.28
CA GLY A 90 -22.26 -8.28 -9.67
C GLY A 90 -20.99 -8.55 -10.47
N GLU A 91 -21.08 -8.69 -11.78
CA GLU A 91 -19.92 -8.86 -12.68
C GLU A 91 -18.97 -7.66 -12.65
N LEU A 92 -19.51 -6.44 -12.68
CA LEU A 92 -18.71 -5.22 -12.54
C LEU A 92 -18.00 -5.17 -11.17
N ALA A 93 -18.71 -5.54 -10.11
CA ALA A 93 -18.13 -5.59 -8.76
C ALA A 93 -16.99 -6.60 -8.67
N VAL A 94 -17.15 -7.80 -9.24
CA VAL A 94 -16.07 -8.82 -9.32
C VAL A 94 -14.86 -8.26 -10.05
N CYS A 95 -15.05 -7.70 -11.23
CA CYS A 95 -13.97 -7.12 -12.03
C CYS A 95 -13.22 -6.04 -11.25
N GLN A 96 -13.94 -5.19 -10.54
CA GLN A 96 -13.34 -4.10 -9.76
C GLN A 96 -12.60 -4.62 -8.51
N VAL A 97 -13.17 -5.59 -7.78
CA VAL A 97 -12.48 -6.21 -6.62
C VAL A 97 -11.20 -6.89 -7.08
N GLN A 98 -11.21 -7.66 -8.17
CA GLN A 98 -10.00 -8.29 -8.71
C GLN A 98 -8.92 -7.28 -9.07
N ARG A 99 -9.29 -6.17 -9.70
CA ARG A 99 -8.33 -5.09 -10.03
C ARG A 99 -7.75 -4.43 -8.78
N LEU A 100 -8.57 -4.19 -7.77
CA LEU A 100 -8.11 -3.62 -6.49
C LEU A 100 -7.16 -4.56 -5.76
N LEU A 101 -7.47 -5.86 -5.72
CA LEU A 101 -6.59 -6.87 -5.13
C LEU A 101 -5.26 -6.97 -5.88
N ALA A 102 -5.28 -7.03 -7.22
CA ALA A 102 -4.07 -7.06 -8.03
C ALA A 102 -3.19 -5.81 -7.84
N ALA A 103 -3.80 -4.62 -7.85
CA ALA A 103 -3.07 -3.37 -7.62
C ALA A 103 -2.48 -3.29 -6.20
N TYR A 104 -3.19 -3.83 -5.20
CA TYR A 104 -2.69 -3.88 -3.83
C TYR A 104 -1.53 -4.87 -3.68
N ALA A 105 -1.62 -6.04 -4.30
CA ALA A 105 -0.56 -7.03 -4.32
C ALA A 105 0.70 -6.48 -5.00
N GLU A 106 0.56 -5.85 -6.18
CA GLU A 106 1.68 -5.21 -6.89
C GLU A 106 2.38 -4.14 -6.03
N LYS A 107 1.60 -3.30 -5.35
CA LYS A 107 2.15 -2.29 -4.44
C LYS A 107 2.85 -2.91 -3.24
N SER A 108 2.32 -4.01 -2.70
CA SER A 108 2.93 -4.75 -1.58
C SER A 108 4.26 -5.36 -2.01
N ASP A 109 4.32 -5.96 -3.21
CA ASP A 109 5.54 -6.56 -3.75
C ASP A 109 6.63 -5.52 -3.97
N LYS A 110 6.29 -4.35 -4.51
CA LYS A 110 7.23 -3.22 -4.68
C LYS A 110 7.76 -2.72 -3.34
N ASN A 111 6.91 -2.58 -2.33
CA ASN A 111 7.35 -2.14 -1.00
C ASN A 111 8.25 -3.17 -0.33
N THR A 112 7.89 -4.46 -0.39
CA THR A 112 8.69 -5.56 0.15
C THR A 112 10.05 -5.63 -0.55
N PHE A 113 10.07 -5.48 -1.86
CA PHE A 113 11.32 -5.41 -2.62
C PHE A 113 12.19 -4.26 -2.14
N MET A 114 11.64 -3.05 -2.02
CA MET A 114 12.42 -1.88 -1.58
C MET A 114 12.94 -2.04 -0.15
N GLN A 115 12.15 -2.56 0.78
CA GLN A 115 12.62 -2.85 2.15
C GLN A 115 13.80 -3.81 2.16
N ASN A 116 13.68 -4.94 1.46
CA ASN A 116 14.73 -5.94 1.36
C ASN A 116 15.98 -5.41 0.66
N LEU A 117 15.80 -4.54 -0.36
CA LEU A 117 16.91 -3.89 -1.04
C LEU A 117 17.69 -2.98 -0.10
N LEU A 118 17.02 -2.11 0.66
CA LEU A 118 17.67 -1.22 1.63
C LEU A 118 18.45 -1.99 2.70
N LEU A 119 17.95 -3.17 3.09
CA LEU A 119 18.63 -4.07 4.03
C LEU A 119 19.77 -4.87 3.41
N GLY A 120 20.08 -4.66 2.11
CA GLY A 120 21.18 -5.33 1.43
C GLY A 120 20.94 -6.81 1.13
N SER A 121 19.67 -7.24 1.03
CA SER A 121 19.31 -8.64 0.80
C SER A 121 19.49 -9.10 -0.65
N TYR A 122 19.87 -8.22 -1.56
CA TYR A 122 20.07 -8.52 -2.99
C TYR A 122 21.50 -8.23 -3.43
N SER A 123 22.01 -9.03 -4.38
CA SER A 123 23.15 -8.63 -5.17
C SER A 123 22.73 -7.54 -6.18
N ASP A 124 23.68 -6.77 -6.72
CA ASP A 124 23.38 -5.73 -7.71
C ASP A 124 22.61 -6.30 -8.91
N VAL A 125 23.01 -7.47 -9.42
CA VAL A 125 22.35 -8.14 -10.55
C VAL A 125 20.93 -8.54 -10.21
N ASP A 126 20.70 -9.09 -9.02
CA ASP A 126 19.36 -9.49 -8.57
C ASP A 126 18.47 -8.29 -8.34
N ALA A 127 19.02 -7.21 -7.76
CA ALA A 127 18.31 -5.94 -7.56
C ALA A 127 17.81 -5.37 -8.90
N PHE A 128 18.66 -5.31 -9.92
CA PHE A 128 18.26 -4.87 -11.26
C PHE A 128 17.19 -5.77 -11.89
N ASN A 129 17.35 -7.09 -11.80
CA ASN A 129 16.40 -8.04 -12.37
C ASN A 129 15.02 -7.99 -11.68
N CYS A 130 15.00 -7.92 -10.35
CA CYS A 130 13.77 -7.79 -9.58
C CYS A 130 13.07 -6.45 -9.85
N ALA A 131 13.82 -5.35 -9.88
CA ALA A 131 13.28 -4.04 -10.19
C ALA A 131 12.60 -4.00 -11.56
N LYS A 132 13.22 -4.58 -12.59
CA LYS A 132 12.62 -4.68 -13.93
C LYS A 132 11.33 -5.49 -13.92
N LYS A 133 11.27 -6.61 -13.21
CA LYS A 133 10.04 -7.42 -13.09
C LYS A 133 8.91 -6.65 -12.42
N LEU A 134 9.24 -5.79 -11.45
CA LEU A 134 8.30 -4.95 -10.72
C LEU A 134 8.02 -3.61 -11.41
N HIS A 135 8.53 -3.40 -12.63
CA HIS A 135 8.38 -2.14 -13.37
C HIS A 135 8.87 -0.91 -12.59
N ILE A 136 9.98 -1.08 -11.85
CA ILE A 136 10.67 0.00 -11.14
C ILE A 136 11.83 0.49 -12.01
N ALA A 137 11.90 1.80 -12.21
CA ALA A 137 13.02 2.40 -12.97
C ALA A 137 14.33 2.16 -12.21
N THR A 138 15.35 1.67 -12.91
CA THR A 138 16.63 1.27 -12.29
C THR A 138 17.70 2.35 -12.35
N SER A 139 17.73 3.14 -13.41
CA SER A 139 18.78 4.13 -13.69
C SER A 139 18.20 5.55 -13.54
N VAL A 140 17.69 5.85 -12.35
CA VAL A 140 17.17 7.16 -11.96
C VAL A 140 17.75 7.55 -10.62
N GLN A 141 18.03 8.84 -10.46
CA GLN A 141 18.57 9.36 -9.21
C GLN A 141 17.49 9.33 -8.12
N ARG A 142 17.88 8.85 -6.95
CA ARG A 142 17.03 8.80 -5.76
C ARG A 142 17.77 9.28 -4.53
N ALA A 143 17.02 9.79 -3.56
CA ALA A 143 17.50 10.05 -2.22
C ALA A 143 16.65 9.28 -1.22
N VAL A 144 17.28 8.89 -0.11
CA VAL A 144 16.62 8.23 1.02
C VAL A 144 16.45 9.25 2.14
N PHE A 145 15.21 9.41 2.61
CA PHE A 145 14.93 10.16 3.82
C PHE A 145 14.51 9.17 4.91
N LEU A 146 15.04 9.37 6.10
CA LEU A 146 14.63 8.70 7.32
C LEU A 146 13.92 9.70 8.21
N VAL A 147 12.70 9.37 8.60
CA VAL A 147 11.91 10.18 9.53
C VAL A 147 11.69 9.35 10.78
N GLU A 148 12.17 9.82 11.92
CA GLU A 148 11.93 9.19 13.22
C GLU A 148 11.04 10.08 14.07
N THR A 149 9.90 9.55 14.51
CA THR A 149 8.95 10.26 15.38
C THR A 149 9.21 9.95 16.84
N LYS A 150 8.94 10.91 17.74
CA LYS A 150 9.07 10.70 19.18
C LYS A 150 8.02 9.74 19.75
N GLN A 151 6.92 9.54 19.05
CA GLN A 151 5.84 8.64 19.45
C GLN A 151 5.91 7.35 18.65
N THR A 152 5.79 6.22 19.32
CA THR A 152 5.70 4.91 18.67
C THR A 152 4.35 4.76 17.95
N LYS A 153 4.35 4.19 16.74
CA LYS A 153 3.16 3.91 15.91
C LYS A 153 2.31 5.15 15.60
N ASP A 154 2.95 6.24 15.23
CA ASP A 154 2.24 7.45 14.83
C ASP A 154 1.60 7.25 13.44
N GLU A 155 0.38 6.70 13.42
CA GLU A 155 -0.40 6.52 12.18
C GLU A 155 -0.70 7.88 11.51
N ASN A 156 -0.76 8.96 12.27
CA ASN A 156 -0.99 10.30 11.75
C ASN A 156 0.25 10.80 11.00
N ALA A 157 1.45 10.60 11.55
CA ALA A 157 2.70 10.96 10.88
C ALA A 157 2.85 10.24 9.54
N LEU A 158 2.61 8.93 9.50
CA LEU A 158 2.66 8.15 8.27
C LEU A 158 1.58 8.60 7.26
N ALA A 159 0.37 8.93 7.73
CA ALA A 159 -0.70 9.43 6.87
C ALA A 159 -0.36 10.81 6.29
N THR A 160 0.18 11.72 7.10
CA THR A 160 0.63 13.06 6.67
C THR A 160 1.73 12.94 5.62
N ILE A 161 2.77 12.14 5.86
CA ILE A 161 3.84 11.90 4.88
C ILE A 161 3.28 11.34 3.57
N ARG A 162 2.38 10.37 3.63
CA ARG A 162 1.74 9.81 2.42
C ARG A 162 0.92 10.85 1.67
N ASN A 163 0.28 11.78 2.35
CA ASN A 163 -0.48 12.86 1.70
C ASN A 163 0.45 13.85 1.00
N ILE A 164 1.58 14.20 1.59
CA ILE A 164 2.59 15.09 1.00
C ILE A 164 3.12 14.51 -0.32
N PHE A 165 3.44 13.22 -0.33
CA PHE A 165 4.02 12.53 -1.49
C PHE A 165 2.99 11.82 -2.37
N SER A 166 1.69 11.88 -2.05
CA SER A 166 0.63 11.17 -2.80
C SER A 166 0.49 11.62 -4.25
N ALA A 167 0.88 12.85 -4.56
CA ALA A 167 0.89 13.39 -5.94
C ALA A 167 2.00 12.77 -6.81
N ARG A 168 2.99 12.11 -6.21
CA ARG A 168 4.12 11.48 -6.91
C ARG A 168 4.02 9.96 -6.79
N THR A 169 3.58 9.32 -7.83
CA THR A 169 3.40 7.84 -7.88
C THR A 169 4.71 7.05 -7.86
N ARG A 170 5.87 7.71 -7.95
CA ARG A 170 7.20 7.09 -8.05
C ARG A 170 7.98 7.03 -6.74
N ASP A 171 7.52 7.75 -5.72
CA ASP A 171 8.13 7.72 -4.40
C ASP A 171 7.66 6.49 -3.62
N PHE A 172 8.57 5.85 -2.87
CA PHE A 172 8.25 4.71 -2.01
C PHE A 172 8.28 5.17 -0.55
N ILE A 173 7.19 4.89 0.17
CA ILE A 173 7.07 5.21 1.58
C ILE A 173 6.81 3.92 2.32
N THR A 174 7.74 3.55 3.20
CA THR A 174 7.66 2.33 3.99
C THR A 174 8.06 2.62 5.44
N ALA A 175 7.60 1.80 6.39
CA ALA A 175 8.06 1.81 7.76
C ALA A 175 8.99 0.61 7.96
N ILE A 176 10.11 0.80 8.67
CA ILE A 176 11.00 -0.31 9.06
C ILE A 176 10.61 -0.85 10.40
N ASP A 177 10.24 0.03 11.32
CA ASP A 177 9.84 -0.30 12.69
C ASP A 177 8.68 0.58 13.17
N ASP A 178 8.43 0.56 14.47
CA ASP A 178 7.32 1.30 15.08
C ASP A 178 7.56 2.83 15.15
N THR A 179 8.76 3.32 14.89
CA THR A 179 9.13 4.75 15.01
C THR A 179 9.68 5.34 13.72
N GLY A 180 10.21 4.50 12.84
CA GLY A 180 10.95 4.89 11.64
C GLY A 180 10.13 4.81 10.36
N ILE A 181 10.04 5.91 9.62
CA ILE A 181 9.45 5.97 8.29
C ILE A 181 10.56 6.26 7.29
N ILE A 182 10.62 5.45 6.22
CA ILE A 182 11.56 5.65 5.11
C ILE A 182 10.81 6.18 3.91
N ILE A 183 11.39 7.19 3.29
CA ILE A 183 10.93 7.75 2.02
C ILE A 183 12.06 7.60 1.02
N ILE A 184 11.83 6.83 -0.04
CA ILE A 184 12.74 6.75 -1.19
C ILE A 184 12.16 7.65 -2.27
N ARG A 185 12.77 8.80 -2.47
CA ARG A 185 12.30 9.80 -3.40
C ARG A 185 13.02 9.68 -4.74
N GLU A 186 12.27 9.63 -5.84
CA GLU A 186 12.80 9.75 -7.18
C GLU A 186 12.94 11.24 -7.53
N LEU A 187 14.19 11.69 -7.81
CA LEU A 187 14.46 13.09 -8.15
C LEU A 187 14.03 13.42 -9.58
N GLN A 188 13.53 14.62 -9.76
CA GLN A 188 13.35 15.20 -11.09
C GLN A 188 14.69 15.78 -11.60
N SER A 189 14.84 15.88 -12.90
CA SER A 189 16.07 16.39 -13.53
C SER A 189 16.48 17.81 -13.12
N THR A 190 15.57 18.55 -12.50
CA THR A 190 15.80 19.91 -12.00
C THR A 190 16.09 19.96 -10.50
N GLU A 191 15.93 18.86 -9.78
CA GLU A 191 16.16 18.79 -8.33
C GLU A 191 17.62 18.45 -8.05
N THR A 192 18.20 19.17 -7.09
CA THR A 192 19.60 19.06 -6.68
C THR A 192 19.71 18.57 -5.24
N TYR A 193 20.93 18.36 -4.75
CA TYR A 193 21.18 18.03 -3.35
C TYR A 193 20.68 19.11 -2.38
N GLU A 194 20.78 20.39 -2.76
CA GLU A 194 20.30 21.50 -1.93
C GLU A 194 18.78 21.48 -1.70
N ASP A 195 18.03 20.91 -2.67
CA ASP A 195 16.59 20.75 -2.53
C ASP A 195 16.22 19.69 -1.49
N LEU A 196 17.10 18.70 -1.23
CA LEU A 196 16.88 17.66 -0.23
C LEU A 196 16.79 18.22 1.18
N GLU A 197 17.66 19.19 1.51
CA GLU A 197 17.63 19.87 2.80
C GLU A 197 16.31 20.62 2.99
N SER A 198 15.87 21.35 1.96
CA SER A 198 14.59 22.06 1.97
C SER A 198 13.41 21.12 2.17
N ILE A 199 13.43 19.95 1.53
CA ILE A 199 12.41 18.92 1.69
C ILE A 199 12.43 18.35 3.11
N ALA A 200 13.60 18.15 3.70
CA ALA A 200 13.73 17.63 5.06
C ALA A 200 13.15 18.62 6.09
N TYR A 201 13.41 19.93 5.94
CA TYR A 201 12.79 20.96 6.79
C TYR A 201 11.28 21.02 6.60
N MET A 202 10.79 20.96 5.35
CA MET A 202 9.35 20.90 5.06
C MET A 202 8.69 19.69 5.76
N LEU A 203 9.32 18.51 5.75
CA LEU A 203 8.80 17.33 6.43
C LEU A 203 8.67 17.56 7.95
N VAL A 204 9.69 18.15 8.59
CA VAL A 204 9.65 18.49 10.02
C VAL A 204 8.51 19.45 10.32
N ASP A 205 8.36 20.50 9.53
CA ASP A 205 7.31 21.52 9.73
C ASP A 205 5.91 20.93 9.56
N MET A 206 5.70 20.12 8.53
CA MET A 206 4.40 19.48 8.27
C MET A 206 4.04 18.47 9.37
N LEU A 207 5.00 17.69 9.86
CA LEU A 207 4.76 16.77 10.97
C LEU A 207 4.44 17.50 12.27
N ASN A 208 5.10 18.59 12.55
CA ASN A 208 4.81 19.43 13.72
C ASN A 208 3.42 20.07 13.63
N THR A 209 3.02 20.57 12.46
CA THR A 209 1.78 21.35 12.29
C THR A 209 0.56 20.48 12.05
N GLU A 210 0.64 19.48 11.18
CA GLU A 210 -0.51 18.66 10.78
C GLU A 210 -0.65 17.38 11.61
N ALA A 211 0.46 16.71 11.93
CA ALA A 211 0.44 15.50 12.74
C ALA A 211 0.61 15.78 14.24
N MET A 212 0.93 17.03 14.64
CA MET A 212 1.22 17.43 16.02
C MET A 212 2.31 16.57 16.67
N THR A 213 3.25 16.10 15.87
CA THR A 213 4.32 15.21 16.33
C THR A 213 5.69 15.80 16.00
N SER A 214 6.62 15.72 16.96
CA SER A 214 8.00 16.11 16.73
C SER A 214 8.75 14.95 16.08
N ALA A 215 9.52 15.25 15.04
CA ALA A 215 10.30 14.26 14.33
C ALA A 215 11.73 14.75 14.07
N TRP A 216 12.63 13.79 13.89
CA TRP A 216 13.94 14.00 13.28
C TRP A 216 13.91 13.47 11.85
N VAL A 217 14.53 14.20 10.94
CA VAL A 217 14.63 13.82 9.54
C VAL A 217 16.09 13.82 9.13
N ALA A 218 16.56 12.68 8.61
CA ALA A 218 17.86 12.59 7.98
C ALA A 218 17.70 12.25 6.49
N TYR A 219 18.66 12.67 5.67
CA TYR A 219 18.66 12.37 4.24
C TYR A 219 20.06 11.96 3.76
N SER A 220 20.09 11.15 2.70
CA SER A 220 21.31 10.63 2.09
C SER A 220 21.83 11.55 0.99
N ASN A 221 23.05 11.27 0.53
CA ASN A 221 23.50 11.67 -0.79
C ASN A 221 22.63 11.04 -1.89
N LEU A 222 22.84 11.49 -3.13
CA LEU A 222 22.11 10.99 -4.30
C LEU A 222 22.60 9.61 -4.69
N ALA A 223 21.69 8.64 -4.72
CA ALA A 223 21.91 7.34 -5.33
C ALA A 223 21.64 7.44 -6.83
N GLU A 224 22.64 7.20 -7.67
CA GLU A 224 22.56 7.32 -9.13
C GLU A 224 21.68 6.23 -9.76
N ASP A 225 21.63 5.07 -9.13
CA ASP A 225 20.85 3.93 -9.54
C ASP A 225 20.33 3.11 -8.34
N ILE A 226 19.57 2.07 -8.65
CA ILE A 226 18.89 1.25 -7.64
C ILE A 226 19.87 0.45 -6.76
N SER A 227 21.06 0.10 -7.26
CA SER A 227 22.07 -0.68 -6.50
C SER A 227 22.72 0.15 -5.40
N ARG A 228 22.68 1.48 -5.51
CA ARG A 228 23.24 2.40 -4.51
C ARG A 228 22.30 2.75 -3.38
N LEU A 229 21.04 2.33 -3.44
CA LEU A 229 20.06 2.59 -2.38
C LEU A 229 20.43 2.00 -1.01
N PRO A 230 21.04 0.79 -0.89
CA PRO A 230 21.49 0.28 0.40
C PRO A 230 22.54 1.17 1.06
N ASP A 231 23.45 1.75 0.28
CA ASP A 231 24.49 2.65 0.82
C ASP A 231 23.88 3.98 1.20
N ALA A 232 23.01 4.57 0.37
CA ALA A 232 22.25 5.76 0.69
C ALA A 232 21.42 5.62 1.98
N TYR A 233 20.80 4.45 2.20
CA TYR A 233 20.10 4.16 3.44
C TYR A 233 21.02 4.17 4.66
N LYS A 234 22.20 3.53 4.56
CA LYS A 234 23.19 3.53 5.65
C LYS A 234 23.72 4.94 5.95
N GLU A 235 23.93 5.76 4.94
CA GLU A 235 24.33 7.16 5.11
C GLU A 235 23.27 7.96 5.89
N ALA A 236 22.02 7.93 5.44
CA ALA A 236 20.93 8.60 6.14
C ALA A 236 20.75 8.10 7.58
N HIS A 237 20.88 6.78 7.81
CA HIS A 237 20.81 6.19 9.14
C HIS A 237 21.95 6.69 10.03
N THR A 238 23.16 6.73 9.51
CA THR A 238 24.33 7.25 10.25
C THR A 238 24.17 8.73 10.56
N ALA A 239 23.70 9.54 9.59
CA ALA A 239 23.42 10.95 9.80
C ALA A 239 22.37 11.18 10.89
N LEU A 240 21.30 10.36 10.92
CA LEU A 240 20.28 10.42 11.97
C LEU A 240 20.84 10.11 13.35
N GLU A 241 21.54 8.99 13.51
CA GLU A 241 22.09 8.54 14.78
C GLU A 241 23.14 9.53 15.34
N VAL A 242 24.08 9.95 14.49
CA VAL A 242 25.11 10.92 14.87
C VAL A 242 24.50 12.28 15.15
N GLY A 243 23.57 12.71 14.29
CA GLY A 243 22.88 14.00 14.42
C GLY A 243 22.15 14.14 15.75
N LYS A 244 21.40 13.13 16.16
CA LYS A 244 20.67 13.11 17.44
C LYS A 244 21.59 13.23 18.66
N ILE A 245 22.81 12.65 18.59
CA ILE A 245 23.79 12.67 19.70
C ILE A 245 24.50 14.01 19.79
N PHE A 246 24.97 14.55 18.66
CA PHE A 246 25.88 15.69 18.64
C PHE A 246 25.17 17.04 18.41
N TYR A 247 23.96 17.02 17.84
CA TYR A 247 23.21 18.23 17.47
C TYR A 247 21.77 18.17 18.00
N ALA A 248 21.65 18.07 19.35
CA ALA A 248 20.35 17.91 20.01
C ALA A 248 19.34 19.06 19.78
N ASP A 249 19.82 20.20 19.33
CA ASP A 249 19.05 21.39 18.98
C ASP A 249 18.51 21.37 17.52
N LYS A 250 19.00 20.44 16.71
CA LYS A 250 18.57 20.29 15.31
C LYS A 250 17.62 19.10 15.14
N ASN A 251 16.80 19.20 14.10
CA ASN A 251 15.85 18.16 13.70
C ASN A 251 16.11 17.63 12.28
N VAL A 252 17.07 18.22 11.54
CA VAL A 252 17.40 17.84 10.16
C VAL A 252 18.89 17.54 10.08
N PHE A 253 19.26 16.43 9.44
CA PHE A 253 20.63 15.91 9.29
C PHE A 253 20.85 15.41 7.86
N GLY A 254 22.01 15.74 7.25
CA GLY A 254 22.41 15.28 5.92
C GLY A 254 23.90 14.99 5.84
#